data_1ad4aed6699fc391ea9c37a62545df62
#
_entry.id   1ad4aed6699fc391ea9c37a62545df62
#
_cell.length_a   1.000
_cell.length_b   1.000
_cell.length_c   1.000
_cell.angle_alpha   90.00
_cell.angle_beta   90.00
_cell.angle_gamma   90.00
#
_symmetry.space_group_name_H-M   'P 1'
#
loop_
_entity.id
_entity.type
_entity.pdbx_description
1 polymer ?
#
loop_
_entity_poly.entity_id
_entity_poly.type
_entity_poly.pdbx_seq_one_letter_code
_entity_poly.pdbx_strand_id
1 'polypeptide(L)'
;MLRSLQIEPEKCTGCLQCEMACSYEATGLFNPAKSRIKVFTFHDAGRFVPYTCTQCEEAWCMHACPVEAIVINEATGAKEILDDVCVGCKVCTVACPFGTVNYDTDTKVVAKCDLCGGDPQCASACPTDAITYVDADHTGLERMRAHAAQS
;
A
#
# COMPACT_ATOMS: atom_id res chain seq x y z
N MET A 1 0.60 -16.34 -10.04
CA MET A 1 0.02 -16.20 -8.68
C MET A 1 0.07 -14.72 -8.31
N LEU A 2 -1.07 -14.11 -8.12
CA LEU A 2 -1.16 -12.71 -7.70
C LEU A 2 -1.19 -12.65 -6.18
N ARG A 3 -0.30 -11.85 -5.59
CA ARG A 3 -0.26 -11.63 -4.15
C ARG A 3 -0.64 -10.20 -3.81
N SER A 4 -1.30 -10.01 -2.70
CA SER A 4 -1.79 -8.71 -2.24
C SER A 4 -1.62 -8.54 -0.74
N LEU A 5 -1.61 -7.29 -0.30
CA LEU A 5 -1.65 -6.98 1.12
C LEU A 5 -3.08 -7.11 1.64
N GLN A 6 -3.25 -7.96 2.64
CA GLN A 6 -4.49 -8.07 3.41
C GLN A 6 -4.33 -7.27 4.69
N ILE A 7 -5.28 -6.40 4.98
CA ILE A 7 -5.31 -5.57 6.18
C ILE A 7 -6.49 -5.97 7.05
N GLU A 8 -6.21 -6.28 8.31
CA GLU A 8 -7.20 -6.61 9.34
C GLU A 8 -7.11 -5.58 10.47
N PRO A 9 -7.88 -4.49 10.40
CA PRO A 9 -7.77 -3.39 11.37
C PRO A 9 -7.99 -3.82 12.82
N GLU A 10 -8.78 -4.87 13.05
CA GLU A 10 -9.06 -5.40 14.39
C GLU A 10 -7.81 -5.89 15.12
N LYS A 11 -6.78 -6.28 14.38
CA LYS A 11 -5.50 -6.75 14.93
C LYS A 11 -4.49 -5.62 15.10
N CYS A 12 -4.75 -4.44 14.56
CA CYS A 12 -3.82 -3.30 14.61
C CYS A 12 -3.80 -2.67 15.99
N THR A 13 -2.59 -2.46 16.54
CA THR A 13 -2.38 -1.84 17.86
C THR A 13 -1.89 -0.39 17.78
N GLY A 14 -1.70 0.15 16.56
CA GLY A 14 -1.20 1.51 16.39
C GLY A 14 0.29 1.68 16.70
N CYS A 15 1.08 0.61 16.66
CA CYS A 15 2.52 0.65 17.00
C CYS A 15 3.37 1.39 15.96
N LEU A 16 2.87 1.65 14.75
CA LEU A 16 3.51 2.36 13.65
C LEU A 16 4.78 1.69 13.09
N GLN A 17 5.06 0.45 13.43
CA GLN A 17 6.23 -0.26 12.89
C GLN A 17 6.15 -0.43 11.37
N CYS A 18 4.94 -0.61 10.83
CA CYS A 18 4.72 -0.69 9.38
C CYS A 18 5.11 0.61 8.66
N GLU A 19 4.77 1.77 9.23
CA GLU A 19 5.15 3.07 8.67
C GLU A 19 6.66 3.27 8.71
N MET A 20 7.31 2.89 9.80
CA MET A 20 8.76 3.00 9.95
C MET A 20 9.47 2.09 8.96
N ALA A 21 9.06 0.83 8.85
CA ALA A 21 9.65 -0.13 7.91
C ALA A 21 9.45 0.30 6.45
N CYS A 22 8.25 0.77 6.11
CA CYS A 22 7.94 1.25 4.75
C CYS A 22 8.79 2.48 4.39
N SER A 23 8.91 3.45 5.28
CA SER A 23 9.72 4.64 5.02
C SER A 23 11.21 4.31 4.86
N TYR A 24 11.72 3.39 5.66
CA TYR A 24 13.11 2.94 5.57
C TYR A 24 13.38 2.23 4.24
N GLU A 25 12.51 1.33 3.82
CA GLU A 25 12.65 0.64 2.53
C GLU A 25 12.57 1.61 1.35
N ALA A 26 11.67 2.59 1.42
CA ALA A 26 11.46 3.55 0.34
C ALA A 26 12.57 4.61 0.23
N THR A 27 13.15 5.04 1.34
CA THR A 27 14.05 6.21 1.39
C THR A 27 15.38 5.97 2.11
N GLY A 28 15.54 4.85 2.82
CA GLY A 28 16.70 4.58 3.67
C GLY A 28 16.69 5.32 5.00
N LEU A 29 15.61 6.02 5.33
CA LEU A 29 15.43 6.79 6.56
C LEU A 29 14.13 6.43 7.26
N PHE A 30 14.13 6.44 8.59
CA PHE A 30 12.92 6.30 9.40
C PHE A 30 12.18 7.63 9.46
N ASN A 31 11.31 7.86 8.49
CA ASN A 31 10.50 9.06 8.41
C ASN A 31 9.05 8.71 8.02
N PRO A 32 8.12 8.65 8.97
CA PRO A 32 6.72 8.28 8.69
C PRO A 32 6.04 9.15 7.63
N ALA A 33 6.48 10.39 7.45
CA ALA A 33 5.95 11.26 6.40
C ALA A 33 6.21 10.72 4.99
N LYS A 34 7.26 9.93 4.80
CA LYS A 34 7.61 9.30 3.53
C LYS A 34 7.04 7.89 3.37
N SER A 35 6.38 7.36 4.38
CA SER A 35 5.75 6.05 4.32
C SER A 35 4.60 6.02 3.31
N ARG A 36 4.52 4.94 2.55
CA ARG A 36 3.46 4.69 1.57
C ARG A 36 2.27 3.94 2.18
N ILE A 37 2.42 3.42 3.41
CA ILE A 37 1.34 2.94 4.25
C ILE A 37 1.13 3.94 5.38
N LYS A 38 -0.13 4.21 5.74
CA LYS A 38 -0.49 5.12 6.83
C LYS A 38 -1.40 4.41 7.82
N VAL A 39 -1.19 4.67 9.10
CA VAL A 39 -2.07 4.18 10.16
C VAL A 39 -2.91 5.35 10.66
N PHE A 40 -4.20 5.29 10.41
CA PHE A 40 -5.15 6.31 10.87
C PHE A 40 -5.70 5.91 12.23
N THR A 41 -5.70 6.88 13.15
CA THR A 41 -6.23 6.70 14.50
C THR A 41 -7.61 7.34 14.60
N PHE A 42 -8.60 6.53 14.98
CA PHE A 42 -9.96 6.97 15.22
C PHE A 42 -10.21 6.92 16.74
N HIS A 43 -9.96 8.03 17.42
CA HIS A 43 -10.01 8.12 18.88
C HIS A 43 -11.38 7.77 19.45
N ASP A 44 -12.46 8.23 18.79
CA ASP A 44 -13.83 7.98 19.26
C ASP A 44 -14.21 6.49 19.22
N ALA A 45 -13.65 5.75 18.26
CA ALA A 45 -13.89 4.32 18.12
C ALA A 45 -12.79 3.45 18.76
N GLY A 46 -11.73 4.05 19.26
CA GLY A 46 -10.58 3.33 19.83
C GLY A 46 -9.90 2.39 18.83
N ARG A 47 -9.89 2.75 17.55
CA ARG A 47 -9.34 1.86 16.49
C ARG A 47 -8.23 2.52 15.70
N PHE A 48 -7.34 1.65 15.22
CA PHE A 48 -6.27 1.99 14.31
C PHE A 48 -6.48 1.28 12.98
N VAL A 49 -6.35 1.99 11.87
CA VAL A 49 -6.60 1.43 10.54
C VAL A 49 -5.39 1.68 9.65
N PRO A 50 -4.57 0.67 9.39
CA PRO A 50 -3.54 0.77 8.35
C PRO A 50 -4.21 0.85 6.98
N TYR A 51 -3.69 1.70 6.12
CA TYR A 51 -4.20 1.85 4.76
C TYR A 51 -3.07 2.13 3.78
N THR A 52 -3.13 1.46 2.62
CA THR A 52 -2.16 1.64 1.55
C THR A 52 -2.81 1.39 0.19
N CYS A 53 -2.02 1.45 -0.87
CA CYS A 53 -2.49 1.20 -2.23
C CYS A 53 -3.06 -0.22 -2.37
N THR A 54 -4.25 -0.32 -2.94
CA THR A 54 -4.96 -1.58 -3.18
C THR A 54 -4.49 -2.32 -4.43
N GLN A 55 -3.55 -1.75 -5.19
CA GLN A 55 -3.02 -2.32 -6.44
C GLN A 55 -4.13 -2.70 -7.43
N CYS A 56 -5.03 -1.75 -7.70
CA CYS A 56 -6.20 -1.96 -8.56
C CYS A 56 -5.83 -2.64 -9.88
N GLU A 57 -6.66 -3.57 -10.34
CA GLU A 57 -6.49 -4.17 -11.66
C GLU A 57 -6.66 -3.11 -12.75
N GLU A 58 -7.78 -2.38 -12.71
CA GLU A 58 -8.00 -1.18 -13.52
C GLU A 58 -7.46 0.05 -12.76
N ALA A 59 -6.18 0.34 -12.96
CA ALA A 59 -5.50 1.38 -12.20
C ALA A 59 -5.75 2.77 -12.81
N TRP A 60 -6.68 3.54 -12.25
CA TRP A 60 -6.97 4.91 -12.70
C TRP A 60 -5.74 5.81 -12.72
N CYS A 61 -4.85 5.66 -11.75
CA CYS A 61 -3.59 6.42 -11.71
C CYS A 61 -2.71 6.14 -12.93
N MET A 62 -2.65 4.88 -13.38
CA MET A 62 -1.89 4.48 -14.56
C MET A 62 -2.52 5.02 -15.84
N HIS A 63 -3.85 4.90 -15.98
CA HIS A 63 -4.57 5.40 -17.15
C HIS A 63 -4.56 6.93 -17.26
N ALA A 64 -4.51 7.62 -16.13
CA ALA A 64 -4.46 9.08 -16.10
C ALA A 64 -3.07 9.67 -16.35
N CYS A 65 -2.02 8.86 -16.28
CA CYS A 65 -0.65 9.36 -16.40
C CYS A 65 -0.33 9.79 -17.85
N PRO A 66 -0.04 11.09 -18.10
CA PRO A 66 0.17 11.59 -19.46
C PRO A 66 1.52 11.16 -20.06
N VAL A 67 2.47 10.75 -19.23
CA VAL A 67 3.82 10.33 -19.66
C VAL A 67 4.06 8.83 -19.48
N GLU A 68 3.02 8.08 -19.13
CA GLU A 68 3.11 6.63 -18.93
C GLU A 68 4.20 6.21 -17.92
N ALA A 69 4.36 7.00 -16.86
CA ALA A 69 5.34 6.75 -15.81
C ALA A 69 4.90 5.65 -14.82
N ILE A 70 3.66 5.20 -14.88
CA ILE A 70 3.14 4.15 -14.01
C ILE A 70 2.99 2.88 -14.83
N VAL A 71 3.74 1.85 -14.46
CA VAL A 71 3.84 0.58 -15.18
C VAL A 71 3.47 -0.60 -14.28
N ILE A 72 3.17 -1.73 -14.89
CA ILE A 72 2.90 -2.98 -14.18
C ILE A 72 4.20 -3.77 -14.06
N ASN A 73 4.56 -4.14 -12.85
CA ASN A 73 5.59 -5.13 -12.61
C ASN A 73 5.00 -6.52 -12.78
N GLU A 74 5.37 -7.21 -13.84
CA GLU A 74 4.80 -8.53 -14.19
C GLU A 74 5.09 -9.61 -13.14
N ALA A 75 6.18 -9.47 -12.38
CA ALA A 75 6.55 -10.44 -11.34
C ALA A 75 5.66 -10.35 -10.10
N THR A 76 5.20 -9.14 -9.75
CA THR A 76 4.45 -8.89 -8.52
C THR A 76 3.01 -8.46 -8.76
N GLY A 77 2.67 -8.01 -9.96
CA GLY A 77 1.41 -7.36 -10.29
C GLY A 77 1.29 -5.94 -9.76
N ALA A 78 2.32 -5.42 -9.10
CA ALA A 78 2.32 -4.06 -8.56
C ALA A 78 2.34 -3.02 -9.67
N LYS A 79 1.64 -1.91 -9.47
CA LYS A 79 1.73 -0.73 -10.32
C LYS A 79 2.79 0.17 -9.71
N GLU A 80 3.90 0.31 -10.40
CA GLU A 80 5.10 1.03 -9.94
C GLU A 80 5.28 2.34 -10.69
N ILE A 81 5.88 3.31 -10.04
CA ILE A 81 6.19 4.60 -10.64
C ILE A 81 7.65 4.61 -11.06
N LEU A 82 7.89 4.95 -12.32
CA LEU A 82 9.23 5.19 -12.84
C LEU A 82 9.62 6.64 -12.53
N ASP A 83 10.44 6.81 -11.51
CA ASP A 83 10.81 8.14 -10.99
C ASP A 83 11.53 9.01 -12.02
N ASP A 84 12.30 8.41 -12.92
CA ASP A 84 13.01 9.08 -14.01
C ASP A 84 12.10 9.51 -15.17
N VAL A 85 10.91 8.93 -15.28
CA VAL A 85 9.90 9.28 -16.29
C VAL A 85 8.86 10.25 -15.72
N CYS A 86 8.56 10.14 -14.41
CA CYS A 86 7.56 10.96 -13.73
C CYS A 86 7.93 12.45 -13.78
N VAL A 87 7.01 13.28 -14.26
CA VAL A 87 7.20 14.74 -14.36
C VAL A 87 6.55 15.52 -13.20
N GLY A 88 5.97 14.81 -12.22
CA GLY A 88 5.35 15.44 -11.05
C GLY A 88 4.08 16.26 -11.37
N CYS A 89 3.35 15.92 -12.41
CA CYS A 89 2.12 16.64 -12.81
C CYS A 89 0.94 16.46 -11.84
N LYS A 90 1.01 15.47 -10.95
CA LYS A 90 0.01 15.18 -9.90
C LYS A 90 -1.37 14.72 -10.39
N VAL A 91 -1.54 14.44 -11.67
CA VAL A 91 -2.84 13.98 -12.21
C VAL A 91 -3.27 12.67 -11.55
N CYS A 92 -2.33 11.76 -11.30
CA CYS A 92 -2.61 10.47 -10.66
C CYS A 92 -3.07 10.62 -9.19
N THR A 93 -2.66 11.68 -8.48
CA THR A 93 -3.13 11.92 -7.10
C THR A 93 -4.61 12.28 -7.07
N VAL A 94 -5.09 12.99 -8.09
CA VAL A 94 -6.50 13.34 -8.24
C VAL A 94 -7.31 12.17 -8.81
N ALA A 95 -6.72 11.38 -9.70
CA ALA A 95 -7.38 10.24 -10.34
C ALA A 95 -7.60 9.07 -9.37
N CYS A 96 -6.75 8.90 -8.36
CA CYS A 96 -6.90 7.80 -7.40
C CYS A 96 -8.09 8.05 -6.45
N PRO A 97 -9.14 7.19 -6.48
CA PRO A 97 -10.30 7.37 -5.62
C PRO A 97 -10.02 7.07 -4.14
N PHE A 98 -8.89 6.42 -3.84
CA PHE A 98 -8.50 6.00 -2.49
C PHE A 98 -7.46 6.91 -1.85
N GLY A 99 -6.91 7.87 -2.57
CA GLY A 99 -5.90 8.81 -2.05
C GLY A 99 -4.54 8.20 -1.74
N THR A 100 -4.19 7.06 -2.33
CA THR A 100 -2.98 6.31 -2.01
C THR A 100 -1.77 6.67 -2.87
N VAL A 101 -1.91 7.61 -3.80
CA VAL A 101 -0.83 8.19 -4.59
C VAL A 101 -0.56 9.60 -4.06
N ASN A 102 0.65 9.86 -3.58
CA ASN A 102 0.99 11.11 -2.92
C ASN A 102 2.21 11.77 -3.56
N TYR A 103 2.20 13.09 -3.64
CA TYR A 103 3.31 13.86 -4.17
C TYR A 103 4.37 14.07 -3.10
N ASP A 104 5.63 13.78 -3.44
CA ASP A 104 6.76 14.06 -2.59
C ASP A 104 7.41 15.38 -3.00
N THR A 105 7.39 16.35 -2.09
CA THR A 105 7.92 17.69 -2.33
C THR A 105 9.45 17.72 -2.42
N ASP A 106 10.12 16.75 -1.84
CA ASP A 106 11.59 16.71 -1.84
C ASP A 106 12.12 16.14 -3.15
N THR A 107 11.54 15.02 -3.61
CA THR A 107 11.95 14.36 -4.85
C THR A 107 11.27 14.93 -6.09
N LYS A 108 10.20 15.72 -5.92
CA LYS A 108 9.39 16.31 -7.00
C LYS A 108 8.65 15.30 -7.86
N VAL A 109 8.53 14.07 -7.42
CA VAL A 109 7.76 13.00 -8.08
C VAL A 109 6.66 12.48 -7.15
N VAL A 110 5.74 11.70 -7.71
CA VAL A 110 4.71 11.04 -6.90
C VAL A 110 5.22 9.70 -6.37
N ALA A 111 4.68 9.28 -5.24
CA ALA A 111 5.02 8.02 -4.60
C ALA A 111 3.77 7.21 -4.28
N LYS A 112 3.85 5.90 -4.44
CA LYS A 112 2.81 4.95 -4.05
C LYS A 112 3.45 3.61 -3.69
N CYS A 113 2.69 2.74 -3.02
CA CYS A 113 3.13 1.39 -2.69
C CYS A 113 3.45 0.58 -3.96
N ASP A 114 4.60 -0.05 -3.97
CA ASP A 114 5.11 -0.94 -5.03
C ASP A 114 5.24 -2.39 -4.55
N LEU A 115 4.67 -2.73 -3.39
CA LEU A 115 4.81 -4.02 -2.71
C LEU A 115 6.27 -4.39 -2.38
N CYS A 116 7.17 -3.40 -2.31
CA CYS A 116 8.60 -3.58 -2.05
C CYS A 116 9.23 -4.66 -2.96
N GLY A 117 8.85 -4.69 -4.24
CA GLY A 117 9.33 -5.69 -5.19
C GLY A 117 8.91 -7.12 -4.91
N GLY A 118 7.88 -7.34 -4.09
CA GLY A 118 7.37 -8.65 -3.74
C GLY A 118 7.70 -9.14 -2.33
N ASP A 119 8.38 -8.30 -1.54
CA ASP A 119 8.69 -8.56 -0.12
C ASP A 119 8.26 -7.37 0.76
N PRO A 120 6.95 -7.20 1.00
CA PRO A 120 6.42 -6.04 1.71
C PRO A 120 6.95 -5.95 3.15
N GLN A 121 7.75 -4.94 3.43
CA GLN A 121 8.37 -4.74 4.74
C GLN A 121 7.34 -4.36 5.82
N CYS A 122 6.25 -3.72 5.45
CA CYS A 122 5.16 -3.43 6.38
C CYS A 122 4.50 -4.70 6.93
N ALA A 123 4.34 -5.73 6.10
CA ALA A 123 3.81 -7.02 6.53
C ALA A 123 4.82 -7.77 7.43
N SER A 124 6.10 -7.77 7.05
CA SER A 124 7.17 -8.41 7.82
C SER A 124 7.37 -7.76 9.19
N ALA A 125 7.17 -6.45 9.30
CA ALA A 125 7.36 -5.69 10.54
C ALA A 125 6.13 -5.70 11.46
N CYS A 126 4.96 -6.15 10.99
CA CYS A 126 3.74 -6.10 11.79
C CYS A 126 3.76 -7.19 12.88
N PRO A 127 3.77 -6.81 14.19
CA PRO A 127 3.90 -7.79 15.27
C PRO A 127 2.60 -8.56 15.55
N THR A 128 1.46 -8.08 15.07
CA THR A 128 0.14 -8.67 15.33
C THR A 128 -0.49 -9.30 14.09
N ASP A 129 0.23 -9.35 12.99
CA ASP A 129 -0.28 -9.84 11.69
C ASP A 129 -1.54 -9.10 11.22
N ALA A 130 -1.65 -7.81 11.58
CA ALA A 130 -2.71 -6.95 11.06
C ALA A 130 -2.51 -6.65 9.57
N ILE A 131 -1.29 -6.77 9.08
CA ILE A 131 -0.93 -6.65 7.69
C ILE A 131 -0.23 -7.95 7.29
N THR A 132 -0.78 -8.64 6.29
CA THR A 132 -0.21 -9.88 5.75
C THR A 132 -0.13 -9.82 4.24
N TYR A 133 0.83 -10.54 3.67
CA TYR A 133 1.02 -10.62 2.22
C TYR A 133 0.56 -12.00 1.74
N VAL A 134 -0.61 -12.05 1.11
CA VAL A 134 -1.35 -13.29 0.87
C VAL A 134 -1.58 -13.54 -0.62
N ASP A 135 -1.87 -14.79 -0.95
CA ASP A 135 -2.34 -15.19 -2.27
C ASP A 135 -3.76 -14.66 -2.49
N ALA A 136 -3.90 -13.70 -3.41
CA ALA A 136 -5.17 -13.05 -3.68
C ALA A 136 -6.19 -13.99 -4.36
N ASP A 137 -5.72 -15.05 -5.04
CA ASP A 137 -6.60 -15.95 -5.77
C ASP A 137 -7.47 -16.82 -4.84
N HIS A 138 -6.97 -17.15 -3.65
CA HIS A 138 -7.63 -18.08 -2.72
C HIS A 138 -8.07 -17.45 -1.40
N THR A 139 -7.57 -16.27 -1.05
CA THR A 139 -7.84 -15.61 0.25
C THR A 139 -9.33 -15.39 0.52
N GLY A 140 -10.12 -15.09 -0.51
CA GLY A 140 -11.57 -14.91 -0.36
C GLY A 140 -12.27 -16.14 0.18
N LEU A 141 -11.94 -17.32 -0.32
CA LEU A 141 -12.52 -18.58 0.12
C LEU A 141 -12.09 -18.94 1.55
N GLU A 142 -10.83 -18.70 1.89
CA GLU A 142 -10.31 -18.94 3.25
C GLU A 142 -11.02 -18.05 4.27
N ARG A 143 -11.21 -16.77 3.96
CA ARG A 143 -11.94 -15.84 4.82
C ARG A 143 -13.41 -16.22 4.97
N MET A 144 -14.05 -16.67 3.90
CA MET A 144 -15.42 -17.14 3.95
C MET A 144 -15.57 -18.37 4.86
N ARG A 145 -14.62 -19.32 4.76
CA ARG A 145 -14.58 -20.50 5.63
C ARG A 145 -14.38 -20.11 7.11
N ALA A 146 -13.45 -19.21 7.38
CA ALA A 146 -13.19 -18.72 8.73
C ALA A 146 -14.40 -18.03 9.33
N HIS A 147 -15.13 -17.24 8.53
CA HIS A 147 -16.34 -16.55 8.95
C HIS A 147 -17.48 -17.55 9.27
N ALA A 148 -17.67 -18.55 8.41
CA ALA A 148 -18.65 -19.58 8.62
C ALA A 148 -18.40 -20.41 9.88
N ALA A 149 -17.13 -20.62 10.25
CA ALA A 149 -16.77 -21.35 11.46
C ALA A 149 -17.04 -20.58 12.76
N GLN A 150 -17.27 -19.27 12.69
CA GLN A 150 -17.59 -18.41 13.82
C GLN A 150 -19.10 -18.23 14.00
N SER A 151 -19.88 -18.67 13.04
CA SER A 151 -21.36 -18.59 13.05
C SER A 151 -21.96 -19.80 13.72
#